data_ad95be68d36ba4e0ac40543ec43f7abf
#
_entry.id   ad95be68d36ba4e0ac40543ec43f7abf
#
_cell.length_a   1.000
_cell.length_b   1.000
_cell.length_c   1.000
_cell.angle_alpha   90.00
_cell.angle_beta   90.00
_cell.angle_gamma   90.00
#
_symmetry.space_group_name_H-M   'P 1'
#
loop_
_entity.id
_entity.type
_entity.pdbx_description
1 polymer ?
#
loop_
_entity_poly.entity_id
_entity_poly.type
_entity_poly.pdbx_seq_one_letter_code
_entity_poly.pdbx_strand_id
1 'polypeptide(L)'
;MAGVEDPVTVATARVSSIVLALCLVPGCLAPVMAQDRPVVSGERGRALDEYLSRLARFGFSGGALAVRGNEVLLSKSYGLADRARGIPLTTESVYNLGSITKQFTAAAILTLEMQGKLAVTDLASKHLGPVPDDKSPITLHHLLTHSSGLESDFSPTDYDPVGREEYVRRALASKLLFKPGEGYEYSNAGYSLLAAIVEKVSGQPYEVYLTERVLKPAGMRETGYKLPNWAPGRIAHGYRDDGEDWGTILQRIQEPDAPYWTLRGNGGLHTTLGDMLAWHRALETDAVLSKEARARYFRPYVAEGPRGLSHYAYGWAVSKSARGTAVVQHNGGNGIYVAEFVRFPDEDAMLFVTSTDTTLTATPVVEALETVLFGGPVVLPPRAVDMAPERVSALAGQWRLPGGGTIAVAAEGGALAVRPRGEDAFAALAAVAPARAAQIAEFSKRTAEIAAKSFAGDVAPLHAAMGGNMPLEEVRAQEAEMMRDRESRLGTFKGSAVVGALPRDNETVRVFVRLDFETRSVFNVYLWSRQRILGLRGTPTLPPLRYLPVSDSEFAAFSLDGAGVERRLRFVERDGQARLVLGPAESPVEATKTK
;
A
#
# COMPACT_ATOMS: atom_id res chain seq x y z
N MET A 1 -5.30 80.85 -17.60
CA MET A 1 -4.98 82.03 -16.74
C MET A 1 -4.59 81.45 -15.41
N ALA A 2 -3.35 81.61 -15.17
CA ALA A 2 -2.62 82.22 -14.07
C ALA A 2 -2.90 81.51 -12.74
N GLY A 3 -1.99 80.92 -12.09
CA GLY A 3 -0.61 81.32 -11.70
C GLY A 3 -0.67 81.40 -10.18
N VAL A 4 0.25 80.94 -9.49
CA VAL A 4 1.44 81.41 -8.83
C VAL A 4 1.67 80.63 -7.52
N GLU A 5 2.73 79.87 -7.48
CA GLU A 5 3.90 79.88 -6.56
C GLU A 5 3.75 79.86 -5.03
N ASP A 6 4.55 78.98 -4.50
CA ASP A 6 5.07 78.71 -3.15
C ASP A 6 5.45 79.91 -2.29
N PRO A 7 5.70 79.82 -0.94
CA PRO A 7 6.99 79.28 -0.51
C PRO A 7 7.03 78.42 0.82
N VAL A 8 8.07 77.57 0.89
CA VAL A 8 8.69 76.86 1.99
C VAL A 8 8.85 77.69 3.29
N THR A 9 8.49 77.04 4.43
CA THR A 9 8.99 77.46 5.74
C THR A 9 9.50 76.28 6.53
N VAL A 10 10.78 76.31 6.81
CA VAL A 10 11.52 75.34 7.65
C VAL A 10 11.17 75.60 9.12
N ALA A 11 10.71 74.59 9.84
CA ALA A 11 10.58 74.60 11.30
C ALA A 11 11.40 73.50 11.94
N THR A 12 12.41 73.88 12.66
CA THR A 12 13.27 73.07 13.51
C THR A 12 12.49 72.45 14.68
N ALA A 13 12.45 71.13 14.76
CA ALA A 13 11.84 70.43 15.90
C ALA A 13 12.92 69.88 16.85
N ARG A 14 12.71 70.19 18.12
CA ARG A 14 13.54 69.78 19.27
C ARG A 14 13.37 68.26 19.49
N VAL A 15 14.48 67.56 19.71
CA VAL A 15 14.55 66.18 20.15
C VAL A 15 14.15 66.11 21.62
N SER A 16 13.04 65.44 21.92
CA SER A 16 12.69 65.03 23.29
C SER A 16 12.92 63.52 23.42
N SER A 17 13.86 63.17 24.29
CA SER A 17 14.18 61.77 24.61
C SER A 17 13.04 61.14 25.40
N ILE A 18 12.33 60.20 24.77
CA ILE A 18 11.37 59.32 25.45
C ILE A 18 12.13 58.01 25.81
N VAL A 19 12.30 57.78 27.11
CA VAL A 19 12.76 56.52 27.67
C VAL A 19 11.65 55.50 27.52
N LEU A 20 11.82 54.55 26.61
CA LEU A 20 10.89 53.43 26.44
C LEU A 20 11.24 52.35 27.45
N ALA A 21 10.42 52.17 28.47
CA ALA A 21 10.49 51.05 29.41
C ALA A 21 10.08 49.78 28.69
N LEU A 22 11.04 48.88 28.40
CA LEU A 22 10.78 47.55 27.88
C LEU A 22 10.17 46.68 28.98
N CYS A 23 8.84 46.51 28.95
CA CYS A 23 8.18 45.46 29.71
C CYS A 23 8.51 44.12 29.01
N LEU A 24 9.43 43.37 29.59
CA LEU A 24 9.65 41.94 29.28
C LEU A 24 8.40 41.14 29.66
N VAL A 25 7.51 40.91 28.71
CA VAL A 25 6.49 39.88 28.81
C VAL A 25 7.22 38.55 28.57
N PRO A 26 7.15 37.58 29.49
CA PRO A 26 7.68 36.24 29.19
C PRO A 26 6.83 35.65 28.07
N GLY A 27 7.32 35.75 26.86
CA GLY A 27 6.74 35.07 25.70
C GLY A 27 6.76 33.58 25.98
N CYS A 28 5.60 32.95 26.05
CA CYS A 28 5.44 31.54 25.80
C CYS A 28 6.07 31.25 24.43
N LEU A 29 7.30 30.76 24.44
CA LEU A 29 7.91 30.09 23.31
C LEU A 29 7.05 28.86 23.06
N ALA A 30 6.05 28.98 22.19
CA ALA A 30 5.47 27.79 21.56
C ALA A 30 6.63 26.99 20.97
N PRO A 31 6.70 25.67 21.17
CA PRO A 31 7.76 24.90 20.58
C PRO A 31 7.69 25.06 19.07
N VAL A 32 8.70 25.69 18.50
CA VAL A 32 8.94 25.69 17.07
C VAL A 32 9.06 24.25 16.66
N MET A 33 8.10 23.78 15.92
CA MET A 33 8.00 22.43 15.40
C MET A 33 9.22 22.14 14.54
N ALA A 34 10.23 21.49 15.11
CA ALA A 34 11.37 20.95 14.40
C ALA A 34 10.91 19.65 13.70
N GLN A 35 10.07 19.77 12.64
CA GLN A 35 9.46 18.62 11.97
C GLN A 35 10.05 18.30 10.59
N ASP A 36 10.99 19.09 10.10
CA ASP A 36 11.40 19.02 8.69
C ASP A 36 12.68 18.21 8.46
N ARG A 37 13.21 17.53 9.47
CA ARG A 37 14.44 16.74 9.33
C ARG A 37 14.17 15.27 9.61
N PRO A 38 14.76 14.37 8.78
CA PRO A 38 14.74 12.94 9.08
C PRO A 38 15.29 12.66 10.47
N VAL A 39 14.62 11.78 11.21
CA VAL A 39 15.08 11.31 12.52
C VAL A 39 15.61 9.88 12.36
N VAL A 40 16.83 9.64 12.86
CA VAL A 40 17.43 8.31 13.00
C VAL A 40 18.12 8.29 14.36
N SER A 41 17.51 7.66 15.35
CA SER A 41 17.97 7.68 16.74
C SER A 41 18.43 6.32 17.25
N GLY A 42 19.50 6.32 17.99
CA GLY A 42 20.03 5.13 18.66
C GLY A 42 20.52 4.03 17.71
N GLU A 43 20.85 2.89 18.25
CA GLU A 43 21.30 1.71 17.48
C GLU A 43 20.16 1.12 16.65
N ARG A 44 18.98 1.02 17.24
CA ARG A 44 17.78 0.48 16.57
C ARG A 44 17.33 1.37 15.41
N GLY A 45 17.33 2.71 15.60
CA GLY A 45 17.02 3.64 14.52
C GLY A 45 17.99 3.50 13.34
N ARG A 46 19.29 3.33 13.63
CA ARG A 46 20.30 3.07 12.59
C ARG A 46 20.08 1.74 11.88
N ALA A 47 19.68 0.68 12.60
CA ALA A 47 19.40 -0.63 12.00
C ALA A 47 18.16 -0.58 11.08
N LEU A 48 17.10 0.12 11.52
CA LEU A 48 15.91 0.37 10.69
C LEU A 48 16.24 1.18 9.43
N ASP A 49 17.03 2.24 9.57
CA ASP A 49 17.48 3.07 8.44
C ASP A 49 18.39 2.31 7.48
N GLU A 50 19.32 1.49 7.97
CA GLU A 50 20.17 0.62 7.15
C GLU A 50 19.34 -0.33 6.29
N TYR A 51 18.34 -0.99 6.91
CA TYR A 51 17.43 -1.89 6.20
C TYR A 51 16.71 -1.16 5.06
N LEU A 52 16.05 -0.05 5.38
CA LEU A 52 15.25 0.71 4.42
C LEU A 52 16.10 1.43 3.36
N SER A 53 17.28 1.94 3.72
CA SER A 53 18.21 2.58 2.77
C SER A 53 18.74 1.58 1.74
N ARG A 54 19.03 0.35 2.15
CA ARG A 54 19.38 -0.73 1.21
C ARG A 54 18.19 -1.11 0.36
N LEU A 55 17.01 -1.26 0.96
CA LEU A 55 15.79 -1.63 0.28
C LEU A 55 15.36 -0.60 -0.78
N ALA A 56 15.56 0.69 -0.49
CA ALA A 56 15.28 1.77 -1.44
C ALA A 56 16.08 1.63 -2.74
N ARG A 57 17.30 1.09 -2.69
CA ARG A 57 18.08 0.79 -3.89
C ARG A 57 17.38 -0.28 -4.75
N PHE A 58 16.68 -1.22 -4.13
CA PHE A 58 15.92 -2.28 -4.81
C PHE A 58 14.49 -1.88 -5.19
N GLY A 59 14.10 -0.61 -5.00
CA GLY A 59 12.85 -0.05 -5.50
C GLY A 59 11.84 0.36 -4.44
N PHE A 60 12.13 0.22 -3.14
CA PHE A 60 11.24 0.76 -2.12
C PHE A 60 11.18 2.29 -2.25
N SER A 61 9.96 2.81 -2.34
CA SER A 61 9.67 4.24 -2.38
C SER A 61 8.51 4.54 -1.44
N GLY A 62 8.77 5.28 -0.36
CA GLY A 62 7.76 5.52 0.67
C GLY A 62 8.33 6.12 1.95
N GLY A 63 7.51 6.19 2.98
CA GLY A 63 7.86 6.71 4.29
C GLY A 63 7.81 5.64 5.38
N ALA A 64 8.64 5.79 6.41
CA ALA A 64 8.63 4.94 7.59
C ALA A 64 8.77 5.76 8.87
N LEU A 65 7.99 5.39 9.87
CA LEU A 65 8.01 5.94 11.22
C LEU A 65 8.05 4.78 12.22
N ALA A 66 9.00 4.82 13.15
CA ALA A 66 9.13 3.87 14.24
C ALA A 66 9.31 4.62 15.56
N VAL A 67 8.50 4.24 16.56
CA VAL A 67 8.51 4.85 17.89
C VAL A 67 8.59 3.75 18.93
N ARG A 68 9.28 4.02 20.03
CA ARG A 68 9.26 3.19 21.24
C ARG A 68 9.31 4.08 22.46
N GLY A 69 8.32 3.95 23.34
CA GLY A 69 8.12 4.92 24.41
C GLY A 69 7.91 6.32 23.83
N ASN A 70 8.54 7.28 24.47
CA ASN A 70 8.52 8.67 23.99
C ASN A 70 9.52 8.95 22.86
N GLU A 71 10.36 7.99 22.47
CA GLU A 71 11.44 8.19 21.51
C GLU A 71 11.00 7.85 20.09
N VAL A 72 11.21 8.79 19.15
CA VAL A 72 11.14 8.54 17.72
C VAL A 72 12.48 7.95 17.28
N LEU A 73 12.49 6.65 16.98
CA LEU A 73 13.68 5.92 16.54
C LEU A 73 13.97 6.21 15.06
N LEU A 74 12.90 6.27 14.25
CA LEU A 74 12.98 6.54 12.83
C LEU A 74 11.79 7.40 12.41
N SER A 75 12.05 8.47 11.65
CA SER A 75 11.05 9.21 10.85
C SER A 75 11.75 9.66 9.59
N LYS A 76 11.58 8.91 8.50
CA LYS A 76 12.32 9.15 7.25
C LYS A 76 11.57 8.61 6.05
N SER A 77 11.79 9.26 4.91
CA SER A 77 11.25 8.85 3.61
C SER A 77 12.38 8.46 2.66
N TYR A 78 12.08 7.57 1.73
CA TYR A 78 13.04 6.95 0.81
C TYR A 78 12.47 6.95 -0.60
N GLY A 79 13.33 7.15 -1.61
CA GLY A 79 12.92 7.16 -3.01
C GLY A 79 12.44 8.53 -3.49
N LEU A 80 11.62 8.53 -4.54
CA LEU A 80 11.19 9.73 -5.25
C LEU A 80 9.67 9.92 -5.15
N ALA A 81 9.24 11.14 -4.85
CA ALA A 81 7.84 11.57 -4.91
C ALA A 81 7.35 11.71 -6.36
N ASP A 82 8.26 12.14 -7.24
CA ASP A 82 8.01 12.24 -8.68
C ASP A 82 9.28 11.79 -9.41
N ARG A 83 9.22 10.62 -10.04
CA ARG A 83 10.38 10.02 -10.72
C ARG A 83 10.77 10.79 -11.98
N ALA A 84 9.79 11.32 -12.72
CA ALA A 84 10.03 12.05 -13.96
C ALA A 84 10.74 13.38 -13.71
N ARG A 85 10.43 14.04 -12.59
CA ARG A 85 10.99 15.33 -12.19
C ARG A 85 12.17 15.20 -11.23
N GLY A 86 12.49 13.98 -10.78
CA GLY A 86 13.56 13.73 -9.80
C GLY A 86 13.28 14.31 -8.41
N ILE A 87 12.00 14.51 -8.03
CA ILE A 87 11.63 15.09 -6.74
C ILE A 87 11.75 14.01 -5.65
N PRO A 88 12.59 14.20 -4.61
CA PRO A 88 12.73 13.22 -3.56
C PRO A 88 11.50 13.19 -2.62
N LEU A 89 11.23 12.03 -2.03
CA LEU A 89 10.36 11.93 -0.87
C LEU A 89 11.06 12.52 0.36
N THR A 90 10.30 13.27 1.14
CA THR A 90 10.76 13.91 2.38
C THR A 90 9.83 13.56 3.55
N THR A 91 10.17 13.95 4.75
CA THR A 91 9.29 13.81 5.93
C THR A 91 7.98 14.60 5.79
N GLU A 92 7.95 15.62 4.93
CA GLU A 92 6.77 16.42 4.61
C GLU A 92 5.94 15.88 3.44
N SER A 93 6.41 14.83 2.78
CA SER A 93 5.65 14.20 1.69
C SER A 93 4.31 13.68 2.21
N VAL A 94 3.30 13.84 1.37
CA VAL A 94 1.93 13.50 1.67
C VAL A 94 1.60 12.17 1.00
N TYR A 95 1.15 11.20 1.80
CA TYR A 95 0.88 9.83 1.40
C TYR A 95 -0.59 9.49 1.52
N ASN A 96 -1.11 8.64 0.66
CA ASN A 96 -2.45 8.10 0.80
C ASN A 96 -2.50 6.98 1.84
N LEU A 97 -3.48 7.03 2.73
CA LEU A 97 -3.69 6.09 3.83
C LEU A 97 -4.49 4.85 3.45
N GLY A 98 -5.20 4.87 2.31
CA GLY A 98 -6.17 3.82 2.02
C GLY A 98 -7.12 3.59 3.19
N SER A 99 -7.37 2.33 3.52
CA SER A 99 -8.33 1.92 4.56
C SER A 99 -7.96 2.29 6.00
N ILE A 100 -6.73 2.75 6.29
CA ILE A 100 -6.42 3.34 7.59
C ILE A 100 -7.35 4.53 7.89
N THR A 101 -7.94 5.14 6.86
CA THR A 101 -9.02 6.13 6.96
C THR A 101 -10.15 5.72 7.90
N LYS A 102 -10.46 4.42 7.97
CA LYS A 102 -11.55 3.88 8.80
C LYS A 102 -11.37 4.17 10.28
N GLN A 103 -10.15 4.25 10.76
CA GLN A 103 -9.85 4.65 12.13
C GLN A 103 -10.45 6.02 12.45
N PHE A 104 -10.25 6.98 11.57
CA PHE A 104 -10.72 8.35 11.76
C PHE A 104 -12.25 8.46 11.65
N THR A 105 -12.87 7.69 10.76
CA THR A 105 -14.34 7.60 10.67
C THR A 105 -14.96 7.02 11.94
N ALA A 106 -14.37 5.94 12.47
CA ALA A 106 -14.83 5.36 13.72
C ALA A 106 -14.64 6.31 14.90
N ALA A 107 -13.51 7.03 14.95
CA ALA A 107 -13.31 8.08 15.96
C ALA A 107 -14.34 9.21 15.83
N ALA A 108 -14.72 9.63 14.60
CA ALA A 108 -15.76 10.64 14.38
C ALA A 108 -17.12 10.16 14.91
N ILE A 109 -17.51 8.92 14.70
CA ILE A 109 -18.74 8.32 15.29
C ILE A 109 -18.68 8.36 16.82
N LEU A 110 -17.55 7.95 17.41
CA LEU A 110 -17.40 7.96 18.88
C LEU A 110 -17.40 9.38 19.45
N THR A 111 -16.89 10.39 18.73
CA THR A 111 -16.98 11.79 19.17
C THR A 111 -18.42 12.30 19.14
N LEU A 112 -19.25 11.88 18.19
CA LEU A 112 -20.69 12.17 18.18
C LEU A 112 -21.42 11.46 19.33
N GLU A 113 -21.05 10.23 19.65
CA GLU A 113 -21.60 9.51 20.79
C GLU A 113 -21.23 10.16 22.11
N MET A 114 -19.97 10.59 22.30
CA MET A 114 -19.54 11.34 23.49
C MET A 114 -20.32 12.67 23.65
N GLN A 115 -20.80 13.25 22.55
CA GLN A 115 -21.67 14.44 22.55
C GLN A 115 -23.15 14.09 22.80
N GLY A 116 -23.51 12.83 22.97
CA GLY A 116 -24.90 12.35 23.15
C GLY A 116 -25.79 12.50 21.91
N LYS A 117 -25.18 12.68 20.71
CA LYS A 117 -25.95 12.89 19.46
C LYS A 117 -26.39 11.59 18.80
N LEU A 118 -25.70 10.50 19.08
CA LEU A 118 -26.02 9.15 18.63
C LEU A 118 -25.48 8.14 19.64
N ALA A 119 -25.84 6.87 19.48
CA ALA A 119 -25.22 5.73 20.16
C ALA A 119 -24.79 4.69 19.12
N VAL A 120 -23.69 3.99 19.34
CA VAL A 120 -23.25 2.92 18.43
C VAL A 120 -24.28 1.77 18.31
N THR A 121 -25.18 1.65 19.28
CA THR A 121 -26.31 0.72 19.28
C THR A 121 -27.53 1.24 18.51
N ASP A 122 -27.52 2.50 18.07
CA ASP A 122 -28.62 3.03 17.25
C ASP A 122 -28.75 2.23 15.95
N LEU A 123 -29.96 2.03 15.49
CA LEU A 123 -30.24 1.52 14.15
C LEU A 123 -29.74 2.53 13.10
N ALA A 124 -29.11 2.05 12.04
CA ALA A 124 -28.67 2.90 10.94
C ALA A 124 -29.83 3.68 10.31
N SER A 125 -31.01 3.09 10.25
CA SER A 125 -32.25 3.71 9.76
C SER A 125 -32.67 4.96 10.55
N LYS A 126 -32.35 5.05 11.84
CA LYS A 126 -32.61 6.24 12.66
C LYS A 126 -31.93 7.49 12.08
N HIS A 127 -30.77 7.32 11.46
CA HIS A 127 -29.94 8.42 10.95
C HIS A 127 -29.98 8.52 9.41
N LEU A 128 -30.09 7.41 8.69
CA LEU A 128 -30.14 7.40 7.22
C LEU A 128 -31.55 7.68 6.66
N GLY A 129 -32.59 7.40 7.44
CA GLY A 129 -33.99 7.41 7.01
C GLY A 129 -34.49 5.98 6.71
N PRO A 130 -35.63 5.84 6.03
CA PRO A 130 -36.21 4.53 5.72
C PRO A 130 -35.23 3.62 4.98
N VAL A 131 -35.15 2.37 5.40
CA VAL A 131 -34.31 1.32 4.79
C VAL A 131 -35.17 0.10 4.46
N PRO A 132 -34.75 -0.77 3.53
CA PRO A 132 -35.42 -2.08 3.29
C PRO A 132 -35.48 -2.93 4.55
N ASP A 133 -36.49 -3.81 4.64
CA ASP A 133 -36.75 -4.61 5.85
C ASP A 133 -35.55 -5.45 6.29
N ASP A 134 -34.84 -6.04 5.35
CA ASP A 134 -33.63 -6.85 5.62
C ASP A 134 -32.48 -6.03 6.21
N LYS A 135 -32.45 -4.71 6.03
CA LYS A 135 -31.46 -3.79 6.59
C LYS A 135 -31.92 -3.09 7.87
N SER A 136 -33.21 -3.26 8.23
CA SER A 136 -33.75 -2.60 9.42
C SER A 136 -33.02 -2.95 10.73
N PRO A 137 -32.41 -4.17 10.91
CA PRO A 137 -31.66 -4.51 12.11
C PRO A 137 -30.22 -3.97 12.14
N ILE A 138 -29.73 -3.36 11.06
CA ILE A 138 -28.35 -2.86 11.01
C ILE A 138 -28.17 -1.73 12.01
N THR A 139 -27.24 -1.89 12.94
CA THR A 139 -26.81 -0.84 13.88
C THR A 139 -25.52 -0.18 13.41
N LEU A 140 -25.16 0.97 14.01
CA LEU A 140 -23.85 1.60 13.77
C LEU A 140 -22.72 0.65 14.22
N HIS A 141 -22.93 -0.12 15.28
CA HIS A 141 -21.97 -1.15 15.71
C HIS A 141 -21.71 -2.18 14.60
N HIS A 142 -22.73 -2.66 13.92
CA HIS A 142 -22.58 -3.61 12.81
C HIS A 142 -21.79 -3.02 11.64
N LEU A 143 -21.97 -1.72 11.33
CA LEU A 143 -21.19 -1.02 10.31
C LEU A 143 -19.72 -0.85 10.73
N LEU A 144 -19.49 -0.46 11.99
CA LEU A 144 -18.14 -0.25 12.55
C LEU A 144 -17.32 -1.55 12.62
N THR A 145 -17.96 -2.70 12.78
CA THR A 145 -17.33 -4.01 13.01
C THR A 145 -17.35 -4.91 11.78
N HIS A 146 -17.82 -4.41 10.63
CA HIS A 146 -17.98 -5.23 9.42
C HIS A 146 -18.89 -6.46 9.59
N SER A 147 -19.88 -6.35 10.49
CA SER A 147 -20.87 -7.42 10.75
C SER A 147 -22.27 -7.08 10.25
N SER A 148 -22.39 -6.10 9.36
CA SER A 148 -23.68 -5.69 8.80
C SER A 148 -24.24 -6.62 7.73
N GLY A 149 -23.41 -7.47 7.13
CA GLY A 149 -23.75 -8.30 5.97
C GLY A 149 -23.71 -7.55 4.63
N LEU A 150 -23.40 -6.25 4.62
CA LEU A 150 -23.23 -5.49 3.39
C LEU A 150 -21.99 -5.97 2.62
N GLU A 151 -22.11 -6.02 1.29
CA GLU A 151 -20.97 -6.24 0.40
C GLU A 151 -19.88 -5.16 0.57
N SER A 152 -18.67 -5.45 0.06
CA SER A 152 -17.53 -4.53 0.21
C SER A 152 -17.79 -3.20 -0.50
N ASP A 153 -18.14 -3.24 -1.79
CA ASP A 153 -18.31 -2.09 -2.64
C ASP A 153 -19.48 -2.25 -3.62
N PHE A 154 -20.02 -1.11 -4.09
CA PHE A 154 -21.13 -1.04 -5.05
C PHE A 154 -20.74 -0.26 -6.32
N SER A 155 -19.47 -0.08 -6.53
CA SER A 155 -18.93 0.67 -7.66
C SER A 155 -17.79 -0.12 -8.29
N PRO A 156 -17.68 -0.12 -9.63
CA PRO A 156 -16.61 -0.85 -10.31
C PRO A 156 -15.22 -0.26 -10.04
N THR A 157 -15.15 0.95 -9.50
CA THR A 157 -13.89 1.64 -9.20
C THR A 157 -14.06 2.60 -8.01
N ASP A 158 -12.96 2.81 -7.27
CA ASP A 158 -12.87 3.81 -6.20
C ASP A 158 -13.07 5.26 -6.69
N TYR A 159 -13.08 5.49 -8.00
CA TYR A 159 -13.09 6.80 -8.62
C TYR A 159 -14.38 7.12 -9.38
N ASP A 160 -15.44 6.37 -9.15
CA ASP A 160 -16.76 6.68 -9.70
C ASP A 160 -17.28 8.01 -9.13
N PRO A 161 -17.77 8.93 -9.99
CA PRO A 161 -18.29 10.21 -9.55
C PRO A 161 -19.70 10.08 -8.94
N VAL A 162 -19.80 9.33 -7.84
CA VAL A 162 -21.06 9.05 -7.15
C VAL A 162 -21.21 9.99 -5.95
N GLY A 163 -22.33 10.72 -5.90
CA GLY A 163 -22.69 11.55 -4.76
C GLY A 163 -23.26 10.75 -3.59
N ARG A 164 -23.40 11.40 -2.42
CA ARG A 164 -23.83 10.76 -1.16
C ARG A 164 -25.16 10.02 -1.27
N GLU A 165 -26.18 10.69 -1.77
CA GLU A 165 -27.54 10.14 -1.82
C GLU A 165 -27.60 8.90 -2.72
N GLU A 166 -26.97 8.95 -3.86
CA GLU A 166 -26.92 7.82 -4.79
C GLU A 166 -26.09 6.66 -4.23
N TYR A 167 -24.96 6.95 -3.57
CA TYR A 167 -24.15 5.90 -2.93
C TYR A 167 -24.93 5.20 -1.81
N VAL A 168 -25.58 5.98 -0.92
CA VAL A 168 -26.44 5.43 0.15
C VAL A 168 -27.57 4.59 -0.42
N ARG A 169 -28.22 5.07 -1.50
CA ARG A 169 -29.30 4.33 -2.18
C ARG A 169 -28.80 3.00 -2.74
N ARG A 170 -27.64 2.96 -3.40
CA ARG A 170 -27.02 1.72 -3.92
C ARG A 170 -26.68 0.76 -2.80
N ALA A 171 -26.03 1.25 -1.73
CA ALA A 171 -25.68 0.46 -0.57
C ALA A 171 -26.91 -0.20 0.07
N LEU A 172 -27.99 0.55 0.23
CA LEU A 172 -29.23 0.04 0.83
C LEU A 172 -30.03 -0.88 -0.12
N ALA A 173 -29.82 -0.77 -1.44
CA ALA A 173 -30.48 -1.63 -2.43
C ALA A 173 -29.77 -2.98 -2.64
N SER A 174 -28.53 -3.16 -2.16
CA SER A 174 -27.77 -4.40 -2.33
C SER A 174 -28.36 -5.56 -1.52
N LYS A 175 -27.99 -6.79 -1.84
CA LYS A 175 -28.31 -7.96 -1.03
C LYS A 175 -27.37 -8.05 0.16
N LEU A 176 -27.86 -8.57 1.28
CA LEU A 176 -26.99 -8.94 2.39
C LEU A 176 -26.38 -10.32 2.15
N LEU A 177 -25.10 -10.47 2.45
CA LEU A 177 -24.37 -11.75 2.41
C LEU A 177 -24.77 -12.66 3.57
N PHE A 178 -25.16 -12.06 4.71
CA PHE A 178 -25.67 -12.72 5.90
C PHE A 178 -26.51 -11.72 6.72
N LYS A 179 -27.24 -12.20 7.70
CA LYS A 179 -28.03 -11.32 8.58
C LYS A 179 -27.12 -10.48 9.48
N PRO A 180 -27.47 -9.21 9.75
CA PRO A 180 -26.69 -8.34 10.63
C PRO A 180 -26.35 -9.01 11.97
N GLY A 181 -25.06 -9.03 12.30
CA GLY A 181 -24.50 -9.63 13.51
C GLY A 181 -24.13 -11.11 13.41
N GLU A 182 -24.47 -11.83 12.32
CA GLU A 182 -24.24 -13.27 12.20
C GLU A 182 -22.88 -13.64 11.55
N GLY A 183 -22.13 -12.66 11.03
CA GLY A 183 -20.88 -12.93 10.34
C GLY A 183 -19.96 -11.72 10.26
N TYR A 184 -18.87 -11.89 9.54
CA TYR A 184 -17.89 -10.86 9.21
C TYR A 184 -17.68 -10.80 7.70
N GLU A 185 -17.87 -9.62 7.14
CA GLU A 185 -17.50 -9.28 5.76
C GLU A 185 -16.97 -7.85 5.71
N TYR A 186 -15.70 -7.69 5.34
CA TYR A 186 -15.08 -6.38 5.25
C TYR A 186 -15.81 -5.50 4.23
N SER A 187 -16.39 -4.39 4.67
CA SER A 187 -17.25 -3.54 3.86
C SER A 187 -16.78 -2.09 3.85
N ASN A 188 -16.29 -1.62 2.72
CA ASN A 188 -16.05 -0.19 2.46
C ASN A 188 -17.37 0.58 2.50
N ALA A 189 -18.42 0.01 1.95
CA ALA A 189 -19.75 0.59 1.93
C ALA A 189 -20.26 0.90 3.35
N GLY A 190 -20.06 0.00 4.30
CA GLY A 190 -20.41 0.25 5.70
C GLY A 190 -19.79 1.51 6.27
N TYR A 191 -18.51 1.77 5.97
CA TYR A 191 -17.81 2.96 6.43
C TYR A 191 -18.20 4.23 5.67
N SER A 192 -18.57 4.14 4.40
CA SER A 192 -19.16 5.27 3.67
C SER A 192 -20.55 5.63 4.22
N LEU A 193 -21.35 4.64 4.63
CA LEU A 193 -22.62 4.91 5.34
C LEU A 193 -22.38 5.59 6.71
N LEU A 194 -21.33 5.20 7.45
CA LEU A 194 -20.94 5.90 8.68
C LEU A 194 -20.53 7.35 8.40
N ALA A 195 -19.81 7.64 7.33
CA ALA A 195 -19.49 9.01 6.92
C ALA A 195 -20.76 9.82 6.60
N ALA A 196 -21.74 9.21 5.91
CA ALA A 196 -23.03 9.83 5.64
C ALA A 196 -23.81 10.15 6.95
N ILE A 197 -23.75 9.24 7.93
CA ILE A 197 -24.33 9.45 9.25
C ILE A 197 -23.63 10.59 9.99
N VAL A 198 -22.28 10.67 9.92
CA VAL A 198 -21.54 11.80 10.48
C VAL A 198 -22.05 13.13 9.92
N GLU A 199 -22.24 13.25 8.59
CA GLU A 199 -22.76 14.48 7.99
C GLU A 199 -24.19 14.80 8.46
N LYS A 200 -25.07 13.81 8.44
CA LYS A 200 -26.49 14.01 8.83
C LYS A 200 -26.65 14.40 10.30
N VAL A 201 -25.88 13.77 11.20
CA VAL A 201 -25.98 14.02 12.64
C VAL A 201 -25.26 15.29 13.06
N SER A 202 -24.14 15.62 12.44
CA SER A 202 -23.37 16.84 12.74
C SER A 202 -23.94 18.09 12.06
N GLY A 203 -24.61 17.94 10.91
CA GLY A 203 -25.02 19.04 10.05
C GLY A 203 -23.85 19.68 9.29
N GLN A 204 -22.69 19.04 9.23
CA GLN A 204 -21.47 19.53 8.59
C GLN A 204 -20.99 18.53 7.51
N PRO A 205 -20.29 18.99 6.44
CA PRO A 205 -19.58 18.08 5.55
C PRO A 205 -18.64 17.17 6.33
N TYR A 206 -18.53 15.91 5.91
CA TYR A 206 -17.75 14.88 6.62
C TYR A 206 -16.30 15.31 6.89
N GLU A 207 -15.59 15.84 5.89
CA GLU A 207 -14.20 16.27 6.04
C GLU A 207 -14.07 17.44 7.03
N VAL A 208 -15.04 18.38 7.03
CA VAL A 208 -15.04 19.50 7.97
C VAL A 208 -15.21 19.00 9.40
N TYR A 209 -16.20 18.11 9.64
CA TYR A 209 -16.40 17.51 10.95
C TYR A 209 -15.15 16.72 11.41
N LEU A 210 -14.59 15.92 10.53
CA LEU A 210 -13.39 15.13 10.80
C LEU A 210 -12.22 16.05 11.21
N THR A 211 -12.00 17.11 10.42
CA THR A 211 -10.93 18.08 10.68
C THR A 211 -11.11 18.75 12.03
N GLU A 212 -12.31 19.23 12.34
CA GLU A 212 -12.56 20.00 13.56
C GLU A 212 -12.61 19.15 14.84
N ARG A 213 -13.08 17.90 14.75
CA ARG A 213 -13.41 17.06 15.91
C ARG A 213 -12.44 15.92 16.16
N VAL A 214 -11.66 15.55 15.15
CA VAL A 214 -10.71 14.43 15.25
C VAL A 214 -9.29 14.89 14.94
N LEU A 215 -9.06 15.48 13.74
CA LEU A 215 -7.70 15.75 13.28
C LEU A 215 -7.04 16.91 14.05
N LYS A 216 -7.68 18.06 14.17
CA LYS A 216 -7.14 19.21 14.93
C LYS A 216 -6.89 18.87 16.41
N PRO A 217 -7.84 18.25 17.15
CA PRO A 217 -7.59 17.84 18.52
C PRO A 217 -6.44 16.83 18.66
N ALA A 218 -6.24 15.96 17.66
CA ALA A 218 -5.10 15.06 17.61
C ALA A 218 -3.77 15.74 17.28
N GLY A 219 -3.79 17.02 16.88
CA GLY A 219 -2.60 17.75 16.43
C GLY A 219 -2.23 17.49 14.97
N MET A 220 -3.09 16.81 14.20
CA MET A 220 -2.90 16.50 12.78
C MET A 220 -3.32 17.69 11.93
N ARG A 221 -2.37 18.32 11.26
CA ARG A 221 -2.58 19.55 10.49
C ARG A 221 -2.42 19.35 8.99
N GLU A 222 -1.83 18.25 8.61
CA GLU A 222 -1.48 17.89 7.24
C GLU A 222 -2.24 16.65 6.75
N THR A 223 -3.36 16.32 7.43
CA THR A 223 -4.19 15.15 7.11
C THR A 223 -5.57 15.58 6.64
N GLY A 224 -6.07 14.96 5.56
CA GLY A 224 -7.40 15.19 5.02
C GLY A 224 -7.57 14.63 3.62
N TYR A 225 -8.68 14.99 2.99
CA TYR A 225 -8.93 14.69 1.58
C TYR A 225 -8.45 15.84 0.69
N LYS A 226 -8.91 17.06 1.00
CA LYS A 226 -8.57 18.33 0.33
C LYS A 226 -8.13 19.43 1.31
N LEU A 227 -8.42 19.25 2.58
CA LEU A 227 -8.02 20.12 3.66
C LEU A 227 -6.92 19.42 4.48
N PRO A 228 -5.68 19.93 4.57
CA PRO A 228 -5.22 21.19 4.01
C PRO A 228 -5.01 21.12 2.48
N ASN A 229 -4.94 22.28 1.82
CA ASN A 229 -4.59 22.39 0.41
C ASN A 229 -3.06 22.32 0.26
N TRP A 230 -2.54 21.13 0.05
CA TRP A 230 -1.09 20.90 -0.07
C TRP A 230 -0.52 21.54 -1.33
N ALA A 231 0.69 22.08 -1.22
CA ALA A 231 1.43 22.59 -2.37
C ALA A 231 1.65 21.46 -3.41
N PRO A 232 1.55 21.77 -4.72
CA PRO A 232 1.88 20.80 -5.77
C PRO A 232 3.29 20.24 -5.58
N GLY A 233 3.43 18.92 -5.71
CA GLY A 233 4.71 18.21 -5.53
C GLY A 233 4.97 17.69 -4.12
N ARG A 234 4.15 18.05 -3.11
CA ARG A 234 4.18 17.39 -1.81
C ARG A 234 3.48 16.04 -1.81
N ILE A 235 2.48 15.86 -2.66
CA ILE A 235 1.74 14.59 -2.76
C ILE A 235 2.56 13.62 -3.59
N ALA A 236 2.90 12.49 -2.99
CA ALA A 236 3.67 11.45 -3.65
C ALA A 236 2.87 10.83 -4.80
N HIS A 237 3.49 10.71 -5.97
CA HIS A 237 2.95 9.95 -7.08
C HIS A 237 2.97 8.46 -6.79
N GLY A 238 1.97 7.76 -7.26
CA GLY A 238 1.91 6.31 -7.22
C GLY A 238 2.46 5.70 -8.51
N TYR A 239 3.08 4.53 -8.40
CA TYR A 239 3.70 3.84 -9.54
C TYR A 239 3.21 2.40 -9.63
N ARG A 240 2.95 1.94 -10.86
CA ARG A 240 2.61 0.56 -11.16
C ARG A 240 3.86 -0.32 -11.16
N ASP A 241 3.67 -1.64 -11.12
CA ASP A 241 4.76 -2.62 -11.15
C ASP A 241 5.58 -2.65 -12.45
N ASP A 242 5.06 -2.08 -13.54
CA ASP A 242 5.77 -1.83 -14.79
C ASP A 242 6.54 -0.50 -14.81
N GLY A 243 6.45 0.28 -13.71
CA GLY A 243 7.09 1.59 -13.56
C GLY A 243 6.26 2.76 -14.12
N GLU A 244 5.05 2.50 -14.66
CA GLU A 244 4.16 3.55 -15.15
C GLU A 244 3.79 4.51 -14.01
N ASP A 245 3.90 5.81 -14.24
CA ASP A 245 3.41 6.85 -13.34
C ASP A 245 1.87 6.87 -13.36
N TRP A 246 1.29 6.42 -12.26
CA TRP A 246 -0.16 6.46 -12.07
C TRP A 246 -0.66 7.86 -11.69
N GLY A 247 0.22 8.74 -11.25
CA GLY A 247 -0.10 10.07 -10.74
C GLY A 247 -0.57 10.06 -9.29
N THR A 248 -1.40 11.02 -8.92
CA THR A 248 -1.95 11.14 -7.57
C THR A 248 -3.46 10.89 -7.56
N ILE A 249 -4.02 10.53 -6.41
CA ILE A 249 -5.48 10.39 -6.26
C ILE A 249 -6.18 11.70 -6.59
N LEU A 250 -5.63 12.85 -6.17
CA LEU A 250 -6.24 14.15 -6.42
C LEU A 250 -6.31 14.49 -7.92
N GLN A 251 -5.37 14.02 -8.73
CA GLN A 251 -5.44 14.16 -10.19
C GLN A 251 -6.53 13.29 -10.82
N ARG A 252 -6.88 12.17 -10.19
CA ARG A 252 -7.95 11.27 -10.66
C ARG A 252 -9.34 11.81 -10.32
N ILE A 253 -9.42 12.63 -9.29
CA ILE A 253 -10.66 13.19 -8.78
C ILE A 253 -10.81 14.62 -9.33
N GLN A 254 -11.52 14.77 -10.44
CA GLN A 254 -11.66 16.04 -11.15
C GLN A 254 -12.78 16.94 -10.65
N GLU A 255 -13.69 16.41 -9.82
CA GLU A 255 -14.88 17.14 -9.35
C GLU A 255 -14.64 17.91 -8.04
N PRO A 256 -15.39 19.03 -7.81
CA PRO A 256 -15.24 19.87 -6.61
C PRO A 256 -15.41 19.12 -5.28
N ASP A 257 -16.26 18.11 -5.23
CA ASP A 257 -16.61 17.34 -4.03
C ASP A 257 -15.81 16.02 -3.85
N ALA A 258 -14.67 15.92 -4.51
CA ALA A 258 -13.80 14.77 -4.30
C ALA A 258 -13.29 14.65 -2.83
N PRO A 259 -12.98 13.45 -2.34
CA PRO A 259 -13.16 12.17 -3.03
C PRO A 259 -14.63 11.81 -3.13
N TYR A 260 -14.93 11.06 -4.19
CA TYR A 260 -16.27 10.51 -4.40
C TYR A 260 -16.69 9.64 -3.21
N TRP A 261 -18.00 9.42 -3.06
CA TRP A 261 -18.54 8.64 -1.96
C TRP A 261 -18.08 7.18 -1.95
N THR A 262 -17.54 6.68 -3.04
CA THR A 262 -16.81 5.41 -3.12
C THR A 262 -15.60 5.33 -2.18
N LEU A 263 -14.96 6.48 -1.88
CA LEU A 263 -13.82 6.59 -0.95
C LEU A 263 -14.15 7.30 0.38
N ARG A 264 -15.28 8.01 0.44
CA ARG A 264 -15.61 8.83 1.61
C ARG A 264 -15.81 7.98 2.86
N GLY A 265 -14.98 8.20 3.88
CA GLY A 265 -15.04 7.52 5.18
C GLY A 265 -14.40 6.12 5.22
N ASN A 266 -14.23 5.45 4.10
CA ASN A 266 -13.63 4.12 4.04
C ASN A 266 -12.15 4.13 3.62
N GLY A 267 -11.74 5.14 2.83
CA GLY A 267 -10.40 5.27 2.25
C GLY A 267 -10.11 6.71 1.83
N GLY A 268 -8.98 6.92 1.14
CA GLY A 268 -8.69 8.16 0.43
C GLY A 268 -8.11 9.31 1.24
N LEU A 269 -8.02 9.26 2.57
CA LEU A 269 -7.32 10.28 3.35
C LEU A 269 -5.83 10.29 3.00
N HIS A 270 -5.26 11.47 2.99
CA HIS A 270 -3.83 11.72 2.85
C HIS A 270 -3.24 12.20 4.18
N THR A 271 -1.96 11.90 4.43
CA THR A 271 -1.28 12.24 5.68
C THR A 271 0.23 12.37 5.49
N THR A 272 0.92 12.84 6.53
CA THR A 272 2.38 12.86 6.65
C THR A 272 2.85 11.93 7.77
N LEU A 273 4.16 11.63 7.82
CA LEU A 273 4.75 10.89 8.93
C LEU A 273 4.55 11.60 10.27
N GLY A 274 4.65 12.94 10.26
CA GLY A 274 4.45 13.77 11.46
C GLY A 274 3.03 13.68 12.01
N ASP A 275 2.04 13.70 11.15
CA ASP A 275 0.64 13.58 11.57
C ASP A 275 0.29 12.18 12.08
N MET A 276 0.89 11.11 11.52
CA MET A 276 0.70 9.76 12.07
C MET A 276 1.36 9.59 13.44
N LEU A 277 2.46 10.29 13.71
CA LEU A 277 3.03 10.39 15.06
C LEU A 277 2.08 11.13 16.01
N ALA A 278 1.48 12.23 15.55
CA ALA A 278 0.50 12.98 16.34
C ALA A 278 -0.73 12.12 16.65
N TRP A 279 -1.23 11.36 15.66
CA TRP A 279 -2.32 10.40 15.86
C TRP A 279 -1.98 9.33 16.90
N HIS A 280 -0.80 8.70 16.78
CA HIS A 280 -0.34 7.72 17.75
C HIS A 280 -0.39 8.27 19.18
N ARG A 281 0.16 9.47 19.39
CA ARG A 281 0.19 10.14 20.70
C ARG A 281 -1.21 10.54 21.20
N ALA A 282 -2.07 11.03 20.32
CA ALA A 282 -3.44 11.39 20.66
C ALA A 282 -4.26 10.19 21.14
N LEU A 283 -3.97 9.00 20.62
CA LEU A 283 -4.60 7.75 21.05
C LEU A 283 -4.18 7.28 22.47
N GLU A 284 -3.19 7.90 23.06
CA GLU A 284 -2.75 7.63 24.44
C GLU A 284 -3.33 8.60 25.46
N THR A 285 -3.98 9.65 24.97
CA THR A 285 -4.56 10.74 25.77
C THR A 285 -6.04 10.90 25.53
N ASP A 286 -6.69 11.80 26.28
CA ASP A 286 -8.10 12.15 26.09
C ASP A 286 -8.31 13.30 25.07
N ALA A 287 -7.31 13.55 24.21
CA ALA A 287 -7.35 14.64 23.26
C ALA A 287 -8.51 14.53 22.24
N VAL A 288 -8.82 13.31 21.81
CA VAL A 288 -9.90 13.02 20.83
C VAL A 288 -11.00 12.17 21.47
N LEU A 289 -10.63 11.08 22.13
CA LEU A 289 -11.54 10.11 22.72
C LEU A 289 -11.28 9.99 24.22
N SER A 290 -12.35 9.99 25.03
CA SER A 290 -12.21 9.68 26.46
C SER A 290 -11.63 8.27 26.68
N LYS A 291 -11.13 7.99 27.87
CA LYS A 291 -10.61 6.67 28.24
C LYS A 291 -11.62 5.55 27.98
N GLU A 292 -12.90 5.78 28.27
CA GLU A 292 -13.99 4.80 28.06
C GLU A 292 -14.26 4.61 26.56
N ALA A 293 -14.23 5.68 25.77
CA ALA A 293 -14.41 5.61 24.32
C ALA A 293 -13.22 4.86 23.67
N ARG A 294 -11.97 5.13 24.12
CA ARG A 294 -10.79 4.39 23.64
C ARG A 294 -10.83 2.90 24.00
N ALA A 295 -11.31 2.54 25.19
CA ALA A 295 -11.46 1.14 25.57
C ALA A 295 -12.41 0.39 24.62
N ARG A 296 -13.48 1.06 24.15
CA ARG A 296 -14.40 0.49 23.14
C ARG A 296 -13.81 0.56 21.74
N TYR A 297 -13.04 1.57 21.42
CA TYR A 297 -12.42 1.77 20.13
C TYR A 297 -11.47 0.63 19.74
N PHE A 298 -10.75 0.08 20.71
CA PHE A 298 -9.79 -1.02 20.53
C PHE A 298 -10.30 -2.39 20.97
N ARG A 299 -11.55 -2.48 21.44
CA ARG A 299 -12.09 -3.74 21.91
C ARG A 299 -12.29 -4.70 20.73
N PRO A 300 -11.73 -5.94 20.76
CA PRO A 300 -12.00 -6.95 19.76
C PRO A 300 -13.47 -7.39 19.83
N TYR A 301 -14.21 -7.24 18.72
CA TYR A 301 -15.64 -7.56 18.65
C TYR A 301 -15.92 -8.79 17.82
N VAL A 302 -15.49 -8.81 16.56
CA VAL A 302 -15.87 -9.85 15.58
C VAL A 302 -14.61 -10.50 15.03
N ALA A 303 -14.56 -11.83 15.02
CA ALA A 303 -13.44 -12.57 14.44
C ALA A 303 -13.38 -12.34 12.92
N GLU A 304 -12.21 -11.97 12.38
CA GLU A 304 -12.00 -11.73 10.95
C GLU A 304 -11.89 -13.02 10.13
N GLY A 305 -11.93 -14.16 10.76
CA GLY A 305 -11.88 -15.45 10.09
C GLY A 305 -12.11 -16.62 11.02
N PRO A 306 -12.26 -17.82 10.47
CA PRO A 306 -12.74 -19.00 11.23
C PRO A 306 -11.76 -19.47 12.31
N ARG A 307 -10.49 -19.05 12.25
CA ARG A 307 -9.48 -19.41 13.27
C ARG A 307 -9.45 -18.47 14.47
N GLY A 308 -10.14 -17.32 14.41
CA GLY A 308 -10.18 -16.34 15.50
C GLY A 308 -8.79 -15.76 15.88
N LEU A 309 -7.84 -15.71 14.94
CA LEU A 309 -6.49 -15.20 15.22
C LEU A 309 -6.45 -13.67 15.25
N SER A 310 -7.38 -13.02 14.56
CA SER A 310 -7.59 -11.58 14.54
C SER A 310 -9.07 -11.28 14.72
N HIS A 311 -9.37 -10.15 15.34
CA HIS A 311 -10.72 -9.64 15.54
C HIS A 311 -10.79 -8.20 15.09
N TYR A 312 -11.89 -7.83 14.46
CA TYR A 312 -12.12 -6.43 14.09
C TYR A 312 -12.75 -5.65 15.25
N ALA A 313 -12.18 -4.48 15.51
CA ALA A 313 -12.66 -3.46 16.43
C ALA A 313 -13.28 -2.29 15.63
N TYR A 314 -13.29 -1.08 16.15
CA TYR A 314 -13.81 0.08 15.43
C TYR A 314 -12.71 0.72 14.58
N GLY A 315 -12.55 0.22 13.35
CA GLY A 315 -11.50 0.65 12.42
C GLY A 315 -10.12 0.06 12.70
N TRP A 316 -10.03 -1.04 13.43
CA TRP A 316 -8.80 -1.71 13.80
C TRP A 316 -8.94 -3.23 13.77
N ALA A 317 -7.90 -3.89 13.30
CA ALA A 317 -7.68 -5.31 13.54
C ALA A 317 -6.89 -5.49 14.84
N VAL A 318 -7.35 -6.39 15.69
CA VAL A 318 -6.73 -6.69 17.00
C VAL A 318 -6.33 -8.15 17.03
N SER A 319 -5.05 -8.40 17.27
CA SER A 319 -4.46 -9.73 17.28
C SER A 319 -3.37 -9.86 18.36
N LYS A 320 -2.60 -10.93 18.32
CA LYS A 320 -1.40 -11.12 19.14
C LYS A 320 -0.17 -11.29 18.27
N SER A 321 0.94 -10.71 18.70
CA SER A 321 2.24 -10.93 18.10
C SER A 321 2.76 -12.34 18.39
N ALA A 322 3.82 -12.74 17.70
CA ALA A 322 4.54 -13.98 18.03
C ALA A 322 5.12 -13.97 19.46
N ARG A 323 5.29 -12.79 20.07
CA ARG A 323 5.71 -12.60 21.46
C ARG A 323 4.57 -12.77 22.47
N GLY A 324 3.32 -12.96 21.98
CA GLY A 324 2.11 -13.11 22.81
C GLY A 324 1.46 -11.80 23.28
N THR A 325 2.02 -10.65 22.89
CA THR A 325 1.57 -9.30 23.25
C THR A 325 0.49 -8.80 22.28
N ALA A 326 -0.29 -7.79 22.70
CA ALA A 326 -1.35 -7.22 21.88
C ALA A 326 -0.77 -6.49 20.64
N VAL A 327 -1.42 -6.70 19.49
CA VAL A 327 -1.19 -5.95 18.26
C VAL A 327 -2.49 -5.30 17.84
N VAL A 328 -2.45 -3.98 17.61
CA VAL A 328 -3.58 -3.18 17.14
C VAL A 328 -3.15 -2.51 15.85
N GLN A 329 -3.75 -2.89 14.72
CA GLN A 329 -3.26 -2.48 13.41
C GLN A 329 -4.37 -2.22 12.41
N HIS A 330 -4.04 -1.53 11.35
CA HIS A 330 -4.81 -1.51 10.11
C HIS A 330 -3.88 -1.26 8.93
N ASN A 331 -4.09 -2.02 7.87
CA ASN A 331 -3.47 -1.75 6.58
C ASN A 331 -4.38 -0.89 5.70
N GLY A 332 -3.82 -0.31 4.67
CA GLY A 332 -4.56 0.45 3.67
C GLY A 332 -3.93 0.28 2.30
N GLY A 333 -4.78 0.24 1.29
CA GLY A 333 -4.31 0.16 -0.09
C GLY A 333 -5.45 0.48 -1.05
N ASN A 334 -5.10 0.88 -2.26
CA ASN A 334 -6.02 1.12 -3.38
C ASN A 334 -5.48 0.51 -4.69
N GLY A 335 -4.61 -0.51 -4.56
CA GLY A 335 -3.92 -1.14 -5.68
C GLY A 335 -2.70 -0.37 -6.21
N ILE A 336 -2.43 0.85 -5.72
CA ILE A 336 -1.26 1.67 -6.09
C ILE A 336 -0.49 2.06 -4.82
N TYR A 337 -1.13 2.75 -3.89
CA TYR A 337 -0.55 3.10 -2.60
C TYR A 337 -0.85 2.00 -1.60
N VAL A 338 0.12 1.73 -0.75
CA VAL A 338 -0.02 0.78 0.36
C VAL A 338 0.50 1.43 1.63
N ALA A 339 -0.25 1.30 2.71
CA ALA A 339 0.16 1.79 4.02
C ALA A 339 -0.19 0.76 5.10
N GLU A 340 0.58 0.73 6.17
CA GLU A 340 0.31 -0.10 7.33
C GLU A 340 0.67 0.64 8.60
N PHE A 341 -0.24 0.67 9.54
CA PHE A 341 -0.08 1.28 10.85
C PHE A 341 -0.30 0.23 11.92
N VAL A 342 0.77 -0.05 12.67
CA VAL A 342 0.80 -1.09 13.71
C VAL A 342 1.20 -0.48 15.03
N ARG A 343 0.42 -0.75 16.06
CA ARG A 343 0.69 -0.38 17.46
C ARG A 343 0.90 -1.64 18.29
N PHE A 344 1.84 -1.59 19.20
CA PHE A 344 2.18 -2.62 20.18
C PHE A 344 1.97 -2.05 21.58
N PRO A 345 0.71 -2.01 22.08
CA PRO A 345 0.39 -1.30 23.33
C PRO A 345 1.17 -1.81 24.55
N ASP A 346 1.38 -3.13 24.62
CA ASP A 346 2.09 -3.75 25.75
C ASP A 346 3.60 -3.45 25.76
N GLU A 347 4.16 -3.06 24.61
CA GLU A 347 5.58 -2.73 24.43
C GLU A 347 5.84 -1.24 24.25
N ASP A 348 4.78 -0.41 24.34
CA ASP A 348 4.82 1.04 24.11
C ASP A 348 5.57 1.38 22.81
N ALA A 349 5.11 0.78 21.69
CA ALA A 349 5.78 0.90 20.41
C ALA A 349 4.79 1.03 19.25
N MET A 350 5.25 1.61 18.15
CA MET A 350 4.49 1.69 16.89
C MET A 350 5.38 1.68 15.67
N LEU A 351 4.81 1.19 14.56
CA LEU A 351 5.35 1.30 13.21
C LEU A 351 4.27 1.88 12.29
N PHE A 352 4.68 2.80 11.43
CA PHE A 352 3.89 3.22 10.28
C PHE A 352 4.79 3.17 9.06
N VAL A 353 4.34 2.44 8.03
CA VAL A 353 5.04 2.33 6.75
C VAL A 353 4.05 2.66 5.64
N THR A 354 4.50 3.42 4.66
CA THR A 354 3.72 3.66 3.44
C THR A 354 4.62 3.46 2.23
N SER A 355 4.05 2.92 1.15
CA SER A 355 4.70 2.75 -0.14
C SER A 355 3.89 3.38 -1.25
N THR A 356 4.58 3.94 -2.23
CA THR A 356 4.03 4.56 -3.43
C THR A 356 4.18 3.69 -4.67
N ASP A 357 4.59 2.43 -4.49
CA ASP A 357 4.86 1.48 -5.57
C ASP A 357 4.16 0.14 -5.29
N THR A 358 3.49 -0.41 -6.30
CA THR A 358 2.73 -1.66 -6.16
C THR A 358 3.60 -2.91 -6.08
N THR A 359 4.89 -2.82 -6.42
CA THR A 359 5.81 -3.96 -6.36
C THR A 359 6.19 -4.36 -4.95
N LEU A 360 6.09 -3.42 -4.01
CA LEU A 360 6.46 -3.59 -2.62
C LEU A 360 5.27 -3.27 -1.71
N THR A 361 4.65 -4.33 -1.18
CA THR A 361 3.58 -4.18 -0.19
C THR A 361 4.16 -3.75 1.17
N ALA A 362 3.41 -2.98 1.96
CA ALA A 362 3.88 -2.50 3.26
C ALA A 362 4.08 -3.63 4.27
N THR A 363 3.26 -4.69 4.22
CA THR A 363 3.27 -5.76 5.21
C THR A 363 4.63 -6.46 5.37
N PRO A 364 5.33 -6.94 4.33
CA PRO A 364 6.64 -7.55 4.52
C PRO A 364 7.71 -6.56 5.03
N VAL A 365 7.56 -5.27 4.72
CA VAL A 365 8.43 -4.23 5.26
C VAL A 365 8.19 -4.08 6.75
N VAL A 366 6.93 -3.98 7.17
CA VAL A 366 6.54 -3.86 8.58
C VAL A 366 7.02 -5.07 9.38
N GLU A 367 6.86 -6.30 8.88
CA GLU A 367 7.34 -7.52 9.53
C GLU A 367 8.86 -7.51 9.75
N ALA A 368 9.63 -7.05 8.76
CA ALA A 368 11.06 -6.89 8.90
C ALA A 368 11.42 -5.79 9.90
N LEU A 369 10.75 -4.63 9.84
CA LEU A 369 10.98 -3.54 10.78
C LEU A 369 10.55 -3.90 12.20
N GLU A 370 9.46 -4.66 12.39
CA GLU A 370 9.06 -5.22 13.70
C GLU A 370 10.16 -6.10 14.25
N THR A 371 10.72 -6.99 13.43
CA THR A 371 11.84 -7.85 13.84
C THR A 371 13.03 -7.03 14.32
N VAL A 372 13.43 -5.98 13.59
CA VAL A 372 14.52 -5.07 13.99
C VAL A 372 14.15 -4.28 15.24
N LEU A 373 12.93 -3.75 15.32
CA LEU A 373 12.44 -2.94 16.45
C LEU A 373 12.54 -3.70 17.78
N PHE A 374 12.25 -5.00 17.75
CA PHE A 374 12.30 -5.87 18.93
C PHE A 374 13.61 -6.67 19.06
N GLY A 375 14.61 -6.41 18.22
CA GLY A 375 15.97 -6.94 18.35
C GLY A 375 16.15 -8.35 17.80
N GLY A 376 15.23 -8.80 16.94
CA GLY A 376 15.37 -10.06 16.22
C GLY A 376 16.30 -9.92 15.01
N PRO A 377 16.79 -11.06 14.46
CA PRO A 377 17.60 -11.07 13.26
C PRO A 377 16.75 -10.84 12.03
N VAL A 378 17.19 -9.98 11.12
CA VAL A 378 16.57 -9.72 9.81
C VAL A 378 17.55 -9.99 8.68
N VAL A 379 17.06 -10.52 7.56
CA VAL A 379 17.85 -10.63 6.33
C VAL A 379 17.93 -9.24 5.70
N LEU A 380 19.13 -8.65 5.73
CA LEU A 380 19.35 -7.33 5.13
C LEU A 380 19.35 -7.45 3.60
N PRO A 381 18.73 -6.49 2.88
CA PRO A 381 18.93 -6.38 1.44
C PRO A 381 20.43 -6.25 1.12
N PRO A 382 20.91 -6.84 0.01
CA PRO A 382 22.30 -6.72 -0.40
C PRO A 382 22.75 -5.25 -0.51
N ARG A 383 24.00 -4.98 -0.23
CA ARG A 383 24.55 -3.65 -0.42
C ARG A 383 24.83 -3.42 -1.90
N ALA A 384 23.97 -2.67 -2.58
CA ALA A 384 24.20 -2.27 -3.95
C ALA A 384 25.36 -1.25 -4.02
N VAL A 385 26.20 -1.39 -5.06
CA VAL A 385 27.28 -0.47 -5.41
C VAL A 385 26.95 0.28 -6.70
N ASP A 386 27.55 1.43 -6.90
CA ASP A 386 27.44 2.14 -8.18
C ASP A 386 28.46 1.58 -9.17
N MET A 387 28.01 1.32 -10.38
CA MET A 387 28.84 0.83 -11.48
C MET A 387 28.71 1.77 -12.67
N ALA A 388 29.82 2.02 -13.35
CA ALA A 388 29.81 2.86 -14.54
C ALA A 388 28.84 2.32 -15.60
N PRO A 389 27.99 3.16 -16.22
CA PRO A 389 26.98 2.73 -17.18
C PRO A 389 27.54 1.91 -18.35
N GLU A 390 28.78 2.22 -18.78
CA GLU A 390 29.45 1.52 -19.86
C GLU A 390 29.76 0.06 -19.48
N ARG A 391 30.15 -0.17 -18.22
CA ARG A 391 30.41 -1.52 -17.69
C ARG A 391 29.12 -2.32 -17.63
N VAL A 392 28.02 -1.71 -17.14
CA VAL A 392 26.70 -2.36 -17.10
C VAL A 392 26.23 -2.70 -18.52
N SER A 393 26.40 -1.76 -19.46
CA SER A 393 26.01 -1.93 -20.86
C SER A 393 26.80 -3.03 -21.56
N ALA A 394 28.06 -3.24 -21.23
CA ALA A 394 28.90 -4.30 -21.80
C ALA A 394 28.38 -5.73 -21.46
N LEU A 395 27.62 -5.87 -20.36
CA LEU A 395 27.02 -7.13 -19.93
C LEU A 395 25.70 -7.43 -20.65
N ALA A 396 25.11 -6.46 -21.32
CA ALA A 396 23.87 -6.62 -22.07
C ALA A 396 24.02 -7.64 -23.22
N GLY A 397 22.93 -8.30 -23.55
CA GLY A 397 22.89 -9.28 -24.64
C GLY A 397 21.99 -10.48 -24.33
N GLN A 398 22.03 -11.44 -25.24
CA GLN A 398 21.33 -12.72 -25.08
C GLN A 398 22.30 -13.78 -24.55
N TRP A 399 21.87 -14.51 -23.57
CA TRP A 399 22.63 -15.55 -22.92
C TRP A 399 21.90 -16.88 -23.04
N ARG A 400 22.53 -17.91 -23.60
CA ARG A 400 21.93 -19.23 -23.84
C ARG A 400 22.38 -20.22 -22.77
N LEU A 401 21.42 -20.90 -22.17
CA LEU A 401 21.65 -22.00 -21.23
C LEU A 401 21.90 -23.33 -21.95
N PRO A 402 22.53 -24.30 -21.28
CA PRO A 402 22.74 -25.64 -21.85
C PRO A 402 21.45 -26.37 -22.27
N GLY A 403 20.33 -26.13 -21.55
CA GLY A 403 19.01 -26.69 -21.85
C GLY A 403 18.27 -26.00 -23.01
N GLY A 404 18.86 -24.96 -23.62
CA GLY A 404 18.31 -24.27 -24.78
C GLY A 404 17.56 -22.99 -24.45
N GLY A 405 17.16 -22.78 -23.21
CA GLY A 405 16.56 -21.54 -22.74
C GLY A 405 17.50 -20.34 -22.85
N THR A 406 16.95 -19.15 -22.81
CA THR A 406 17.73 -17.91 -22.96
C THR A 406 17.39 -16.89 -21.89
N ILE A 407 18.36 -16.05 -21.58
CA ILE A 407 18.21 -14.90 -20.69
C ILE A 407 18.60 -13.66 -21.45
N ALA A 408 17.62 -12.76 -21.67
CA ALA A 408 17.88 -11.45 -22.21
C ALA A 408 18.27 -10.52 -21.05
N VAL A 409 19.44 -9.90 -21.19
CA VAL A 409 19.98 -8.92 -20.24
C VAL A 409 20.06 -7.57 -20.94
N ALA A 410 19.41 -6.55 -20.39
CA ALA A 410 19.48 -5.18 -20.85
C ALA A 410 19.99 -4.27 -19.72
N ALA A 411 20.70 -3.20 -20.06
CA ALA A 411 21.14 -2.18 -19.11
C ALA A 411 20.03 -1.13 -18.97
N GLU A 412 19.61 -0.87 -17.74
CA GLU A 412 18.57 0.14 -17.42
C GLU A 412 18.99 0.95 -16.19
N GLY A 413 19.45 2.19 -16.38
CA GLY A 413 19.71 3.14 -15.29
C GLY A 413 20.71 2.63 -14.23
N GLY A 414 21.81 1.99 -14.62
CA GLY A 414 22.81 1.42 -13.69
C GLY A 414 22.43 0.05 -13.11
N ALA A 415 21.31 -0.53 -13.55
CA ALA A 415 20.84 -1.87 -13.22
C ALA A 415 20.81 -2.76 -14.47
N LEU A 416 20.63 -4.06 -14.26
CA LEU A 416 20.31 -5.02 -15.32
C LEU A 416 18.83 -5.39 -15.26
N ALA A 417 18.14 -5.26 -16.38
CA ALA A 417 16.82 -5.81 -16.62
C ALA A 417 16.95 -7.19 -17.26
N VAL A 418 16.51 -8.22 -16.55
CA VAL A 418 16.71 -9.63 -16.89
C VAL A 418 15.39 -10.28 -17.23
N ARG A 419 15.30 -10.87 -18.42
CA ARG A 419 14.08 -11.52 -18.92
C ARG A 419 14.39 -12.97 -19.33
N PRO A 420 13.92 -13.98 -18.55
CA PRO A 420 14.08 -15.38 -18.91
C PRO A 420 13.12 -15.78 -20.04
N ARG A 421 13.57 -16.77 -20.85
CA ARG A 421 12.76 -17.47 -21.85
C ARG A 421 13.08 -18.96 -21.81
N GLY A 422 12.06 -19.77 -21.59
CA GLY A 422 12.16 -21.22 -21.41
C GLY A 422 12.22 -21.62 -19.93
N GLU A 423 11.67 -22.80 -19.63
CA GLU A 423 11.54 -23.31 -18.25
C GLU A 423 12.89 -23.43 -17.53
N ASP A 424 13.94 -23.85 -18.22
CA ASP A 424 15.30 -23.95 -17.68
C ASP A 424 15.88 -22.57 -17.29
N ALA A 425 15.55 -21.50 -18.03
CA ALA A 425 15.94 -20.15 -17.69
C ALA A 425 15.23 -19.65 -16.41
N PHE A 426 13.95 -19.95 -16.27
CA PHE A 426 13.22 -19.64 -15.04
C PHE A 426 13.75 -20.45 -13.85
N ALA A 427 14.01 -21.74 -14.05
CA ALA A 427 14.57 -22.61 -13.01
C ALA A 427 15.96 -22.15 -12.54
N ALA A 428 16.85 -21.75 -13.48
CA ALA A 428 18.16 -21.22 -13.17
C ALA A 428 18.07 -19.89 -12.36
N LEU A 429 17.11 -19.01 -12.69
CA LEU A 429 16.88 -17.76 -11.94
C LEU A 429 16.16 -17.99 -10.61
N ALA A 430 15.34 -19.03 -10.49
CA ALA A 430 14.68 -19.36 -9.24
C ALA A 430 15.68 -19.71 -8.14
N ALA A 431 16.78 -20.39 -8.49
CA ALA A 431 17.90 -20.72 -7.62
C ALA A 431 17.48 -21.36 -6.28
N VAL A 432 16.52 -22.28 -6.32
CA VAL A 432 15.92 -22.90 -5.13
C VAL A 432 16.43 -24.31 -4.88
N ALA A 433 16.30 -24.77 -3.64
CA ALA A 433 16.61 -26.15 -3.27
C ALA A 433 15.74 -27.17 -4.05
N PRO A 434 16.23 -28.42 -4.29
CA PRO A 434 15.54 -29.41 -5.10
C PRO A 434 14.08 -29.69 -4.70
N ALA A 435 13.78 -29.75 -3.40
CA ALA A 435 12.42 -29.97 -2.92
C ALA A 435 11.48 -28.82 -3.31
N ARG A 436 11.96 -27.58 -3.27
CA ARG A 436 11.20 -26.39 -3.70
C ARG A 436 11.05 -26.35 -5.22
N ALA A 437 12.07 -26.76 -5.97
CA ALA A 437 12.01 -26.89 -7.42
C ALA A 437 10.92 -27.88 -7.84
N ALA A 438 10.81 -29.05 -7.18
CA ALA A 438 9.76 -30.02 -7.43
C ALA A 438 8.35 -29.43 -7.18
N GLN A 439 8.16 -28.67 -6.11
CA GLN A 439 6.89 -28.00 -5.83
C GLN A 439 6.55 -26.95 -6.90
N ILE A 440 7.53 -26.18 -7.36
CA ILE A 440 7.35 -25.19 -8.44
C ILE A 440 6.93 -25.88 -9.73
N ALA A 441 7.56 -27.02 -10.08
CA ALA A 441 7.21 -27.81 -11.25
C ALA A 441 5.78 -28.38 -11.14
N GLU A 442 5.36 -28.84 -9.96
CA GLU A 442 3.98 -29.28 -9.73
C GLU A 442 2.97 -28.14 -9.95
N PHE A 443 3.22 -26.95 -9.39
CA PHE A 443 2.35 -25.81 -9.61
C PHE A 443 2.29 -25.39 -11.08
N SER A 444 3.41 -25.42 -11.78
CA SER A 444 3.46 -25.15 -13.23
C SER A 444 2.59 -26.12 -14.01
N LYS A 445 2.69 -27.44 -13.73
CA LYS A 445 1.87 -28.47 -14.36
C LYS A 445 0.37 -28.26 -14.08
N ARG A 446 0.00 -28.07 -12.81
CA ARG A 446 -1.39 -27.81 -12.42
C ARG A 446 -1.95 -26.55 -13.06
N THR A 447 -1.13 -25.48 -13.15
CA THR A 447 -1.54 -24.24 -13.81
C THR A 447 -1.79 -24.46 -15.31
N ALA A 448 -0.95 -25.24 -15.99
CA ALA A 448 -1.16 -25.57 -17.39
C ALA A 448 -2.49 -26.29 -17.61
N GLU A 449 -2.82 -27.28 -16.78
CA GLU A 449 -4.09 -28.02 -16.83
C GLU A 449 -5.31 -27.12 -16.55
N ILE A 450 -5.22 -26.27 -15.51
CA ILE A 450 -6.28 -25.33 -15.14
C ILE A 450 -6.51 -24.30 -16.27
N ALA A 451 -5.44 -23.69 -16.77
CA ALA A 451 -5.51 -22.69 -17.82
C ALA A 451 -6.11 -23.27 -19.11
N ALA A 452 -5.65 -24.43 -19.54
CA ALA A 452 -6.16 -25.10 -20.73
C ALA A 452 -7.67 -25.37 -20.63
N LYS A 453 -8.16 -25.85 -19.48
CA LYS A 453 -9.57 -26.09 -19.24
C LYS A 453 -10.39 -24.79 -19.17
N SER A 454 -9.90 -23.79 -18.42
CA SER A 454 -10.59 -22.50 -18.28
C SER A 454 -10.77 -21.81 -19.64
N PHE A 455 -9.73 -21.81 -20.48
CA PHE A 455 -9.82 -21.21 -21.83
C PHE A 455 -10.66 -22.05 -22.80
N ALA A 456 -10.93 -23.32 -22.50
CA ALA A 456 -11.92 -24.15 -23.19
C ALA A 456 -13.35 -24.00 -22.62
N GLY A 457 -13.57 -23.12 -21.65
CA GLY A 457 -14.86 -22.85 -21.01
C GLY A 457 -15.17 -23.68 -19.75
N ASP A 458 -14.30 -24.62 -19.37
CA ASP A 458 -14.42 -25.38 -18.12
C ASP A 458 -13.62 -24.67 -16.99
N VAL A 459 -14.30 -23.79 -16.27
CA VAL A 459 -13.70 -23.02 -15.16
C VAL A 459 -13.76 -23.77 -13.79
N ALA A 460 -14.36 -24.95 -13.73
CA ALA A 460 -14.51 -25.69 -12.46
C ALA A 460 -13.16 -25.99 -11.77
N PRO A 461 -12.07 -26.36 -12.49
CA PRO A 461 -10.77 -26.56 -11.86
C PRO A 461 -10.14 -25.25 -11.32
N LEU A 462 -10.34 -24.13 -11.99
CA LEU A 462 -9.91 -22.80 -11.52
C LEU A 462 -10.66 -22.43 -10.25
N HIS A 463 -11.99 -22.52 -10.26
CA HIS A 463 -12.85 -22.28 -9.11
C HIS A 463 -12.44 -23.11 -7.89
N ALA A 464 -12.22 -24.42 -8.07
CA ALA A 464 -11.77 -25.31 -7.00
C ALA A 464 -10.38 -24.90 -6.47
N ALA A 465 -9.45 -24.55 -7.36
CA ALA A 465 -8.10 -24.12 -6.98
C ALA A 465 -8.11 -22.77 -6.23
N MET A 466 -9.05 -21.88 -6.50
CA MET A 466 -9.25 -20.61 -5.78
C MET A 466 -9.96 -20.79 -4.44
N GLY A 467 -10.44 -21.99 -4.12
CA GLY A 467 -11.08 -22.31 -2.84
C GLY A 467 -12.61 -22.31 -2.84
N GLY A 468 -13.24 -22.10 -4.00
CA GLY A 468 -14.67 -22.27 -4.17
C GLY A 468 -15.58 -21.26 -3.45
N ASN A 469 -15.05 -20.14 -2.98
CA ASN A 469 -15.82 -19.18 -2.18
C ASN A 469 -16.79 -18.31 -3.00
N MET A 470 -16.54 -18.16 -4.30
CA MET A 470 -17.42 -17.45 -5.25
C MET A 470 -18.32 -18.47 -5.96
N PRO A 471 -19.55 -18.14 -6.35
CA PRO A 471 -20.37 -19.05 -7.17
C PRO A 471 -19.69 -19.41 -8.49
N LEU A 472 -19.72 -20.69 -8.88
CA LEU A 472 -19.07 -21.18 -10.10
C LEU A 472 -19.52 -20.43 -11.36
N GLU A 473 -20.81 -20.09 -11.44
CA GLU A 473 -21.37 -19.34 -12.59
C GLU A 473 -20.84 -17.92 -12.65
N GLU A 474 -20.53 -17.31 -11.53
CA GLU A 474 -19.94 -15.98 -11.48
C GLU A 474 -18.48 -16.03 -11.96
N VAL A 475 -17.70 -17.02 -11.54
CA VAL A 475 -16.34 -17.23 -12.06
C VAL A 475 -16.38 -17.46 -13.58
N ARG A 476 -17.37 -18.23 -14.07
CA ARG A 476 -17.56 -18.47 -15.50
C ARG A 476 -17.88 -17.18 -16.27
N ALA A 477 -18.76 -16.34 -15.72
CA ALA A 477 -19.13 -15.08 -16.33
C ALA A 477 -17.94 -14.12 -16.41
N GLN A 478 -17.16 -13.98 -15.33
CA GLN A 478 -15.97 -13.13 -15.27
C GLN A 478 -14.88 -13.57 -16.26
N GLU A 479 -14.56 -14.88 -16.30
CA GLU A 479 -13.56 -15.39 -17.24
C GLU A 479 -14.01 -15.22 -18.70
N ALA A 480 -15.28 -15.46 -18.99
CA ALA A 480 -15.83 -15.26 -20.33
C ALA A 480 -15.83 -13.78 -20.75
N GLU A 481 -16.14 -12.85 -19.84
CA GLU A 481 -16.08 -11.42 -20.09
C GLU A 481 -14.64 -10.96 -20.34
N MET A 482 -13.72 -11.37 -19.49
CA MET A 482 -12.29 -11.06 -19.64
C MET A 482 -11.74 -11.57 -20.99
N MET A 483 -12.13 -12.76 -21.42
CA MET A 483 -11.70 -13.29 -22.72
C MET A 483 -12.32 -12.51 -23.89
N ARG A 484 -13.61 -12.19 -23.85
CA ARG A 484 -14.26 -11.35 -24.88
C ARG A 484 -13.59 -9.98 -24.99
N ASP A 485 -13.30 -9.32 -23.86
CA ASP A 485 -12.60 -8.03 -23.85
C ASP A 485 -11.21 -8.14 -24.49
N ARG A 486 -10.44 -9.20 -24.17
CA ARG A 486 -9.14 -9.44 -24.80
C ARG A 486 -9.25 -9.71 -26.29
N GLU A 487 -10.17 -10.56 -26.71
CA GLU A 487 -10.38 -10.87 -28.14
C GLU A 487 -10.82 -9.65 -28.93
N SER A 488 -11.63 -8.78 -28.35
CA SER A 488 -12.04 -7.53 -29.00
C SER A 488 -10.88 -6.59 -29.31
N ARG A 489 -9.83 -6.63 -28.46
CA ARG A 489 -8.64 -5.76 -28.57
C ARG A 489 -7.45 -6.42 -29.26
N LEU A 490 -7.33 -7.73 -29.18
CA LEU A 490 -6.12 -8.47 -29.58
C LEU A 490 -6.36 -9.45 -30.72
N GLY A 491 -7.62 -9.61 -31.18
CA GLY A 491 -7.99 -10.63 -32.16
C GLY A 491 -8.18 -12.00 -31.52
N THR A 492 -8.42 -13.00 -32.36
CA THR A 492 -8.76 -14.37 -31.95
C THR A 492 -7.69 -14.99 -31.04
N PHE A 493 -8.13 -15.64 -29.97
CA PHE A 493 -7.26 -16.45 -29.10
C PHE A 493 -6.71 -17.68 -29.85
N LYS A 494 -5.40 -17.91 -29.77
CA LYS A 494 -4.70 -18.99 -30.48
C LYS A 494 -4.25 -20.11 -29.57
N GLY A 495 -4.05 -19.83 -28.28
CA GLY A 495 -3.60 -20.83 -27.31
C GLY A 495 -2.90 -20.24 -26.09
N SER A 496 -2.56 -21.11 -25.16
CA SER A 496 -1.84 -20.74 -23.94
C SER A 496 -0.71 -21.70 -23.64
N ALA A 497 0.35 -21.20 -22.97
CA ALA A 497 1.46 -22.03 -22.51
C ALA A 497 2.03 -21.47 -21.20
N VAL A 498 2.34 -22.34 -20.26
CA VAL A 498 3.20 -21.97 -19.12
C VAL A 498 4.59 -21.66 -19.66
N VAL A 499 5.12 -20.49 -19.36
CA VAL A 499 6.45 -20.05 -19.79
C VAL A 499 7.50 -20.20 -18.70
N GLY A 500 7.07 -20.39 -17.46
CA GLY A 500 7.93 -20.66 -16.32
C GLY A 500 7.30 -20.23 -15.01
N ALA A 501 8.04 -20.39 -13.91
CA ALA A 501 7.60 -20.02 -12.58
C ALA A 501 8.76 -19.50 -11.73
N LEU A 502 8.46 -18.58 -10.81
CA LEU A 502 9.41 -18.03 -9.85
C LEU A 502 8.81 -18.05 -8.45
N PRO A 503 9.58 -18.41 -7.42
CA PRO A 503 9.14 -18.21 -6.06
C PRO A 503 8.96 -16.72 -5.83
N ARG A 504 7.85 -16.35 -5.19
CA ARG A 504 7.63 -15.02 -4.67
C ARG A 504 8.25 -14.90 -3.28
N ASP A 505 8.00 -15.91 -2.45
CA ASP A 505 8.52 -16.05 -1.08
C ASP A 505 8.68 -17.54 -0.73
N ASN A 506 8.84 -17.85 0.56
CA ASN A 506 9.01 -19.22 1.03
C ASN A 506 7.74 -20.10 0.86
N GLU A 507 6.55 -19.49 0.79
CA GLU A 507 5.28 -20.22 0.68
C GLU A 507 4.62 -20.04 -0.68
N THR A 508 4.89 -18.94 -1.40
CA THR A 508 4.18 -18.59 -2.61
C THR A 508 5.03 -18.69 -3.87
N VAL A 509 4.37 -19.00 -4.99
CA VAL A 509 4.99 -19.15 -6.31
C VAL A 509 4.14 -18.42 -7.35
N ARG A 510 4.79 -17.62 -8.20
CA ARG A 510 4.18 -17.06 -9.41
C ARG A 510 4.41 -17.99 -10.57
N VAL A 511 3.34 -18.47 -11.19
CA VAL A 511 3.39 -19.23 -12.43
C VAL A 511 2.90 -18.33 -13.56
N PHE A 512 3.71 -18.20 -14.60
CA PHE A 512 3.47 -17.31 -15.73
C PHE A 512 2.93 -18.11 -16.91
N VAL A 513 1.75 -17.71 -17.39
CA VAL A 513 1.06 -18.31 -18.54
C VAL A 513 1.01 -17.28 -19.66
N ARG A 514 1.61 -17.59 -20.79
CA ARG A 514 1.48 -16.78 -22.01
C ARG A 514 0.16 -17.13 -22.69
N LEU A 515 -0.56 -16.12 -23.11
CA LEU A 515 -1.78 -16.20 -23.91
C LEU A 515 -1.50 -15.61 -25.27
N ASP A 516 -1.59 -16.41 -26.31
CA ASP A 516 -1.30 -16.02 -27.69
C ASP A 516 -2.60 -15.59 -28.37
N PHE A 517 -2.65 -14.36 -28.88
CA PHE A 517 -3.72 -13.82 -29.68
C PHE A 517 -3.21 -13.52 -31.09
N GLU A 518 -4.12 -13.13 -31.97
CA GLU A 518 -3.79 -12.87 -33.37
C GLU A 518 -2.76 -11.74 -33.54
N THR A 519 -2.86 -10.67 -32.76
CA THR A 519 -1.99 -9.49 -32.90
C THR A 519 -0.75 -9.56 -32.01
N ARG A 520 -0.86 -10.12 -30.81
CA ARG A 520 0.24 -10.26 -29.84
C ARG A 520 -0.07 -11.25 -28.73
N SER A 521 0.96 -11.63 -27.97
CA SER A 521 0.80 -12.36 -26.72
C SER A 521 0.66 -11.41 -25.53
N VAL A 522 -0.10 -11.84 -24.52
CA VAL A 522 -0.21 -11.25 -23.19
C VAL A 522 0.00 -12.37 -22.15
N PHE A 523 0.03 -12.02 -20.86
CA PHE A 523 0.35 -13.00 -19.83
C PHE A 523 -0.69 -12.99 -18.71
N ASN A 524 -0.92 -14.16 -18.14
CA ASN A 524 -1.55 -14.35 -16.86
C ASN A 524 -0.51 -14.79 -15.83
N VAL A 525 -0.59 -14.26 -14.63
CA VAL A 525 0.25 -14.63 -13.48
C VAL A 525 -0.65 -15.26 -12.44
N TYR A 526 -0.43 -16.54 -12.16
CA TYR A 526 -1.12 -17.31 -11.14
C TYR A 526 -0.28 -17.31 -9.86
N LEU A 527 -0.82 -16.78 -8.78
CA LEU A 527 -0.14 -16.78 -7.48
C LEU A 527 -0.60 -17.99 -6.66
N TRP A 528 0.28 -18.97 -6.51
CA TRP A 528 0.04 -20.16 -5.70
C TRP A 528 0.56 -20.00 -4.27
N SER A 529 -0.19 -20.48 -3.30
CA SER A 529 0.28 -20.72 -1.93
C SER A 529 -0.29 -22.04 -1.42
N ARG A 530 0.57 -22.87 -0.86
CA ARG A 530 0.24 -24.24 -0.41
C ARG A 530 -0.43 -25.04 -1.54
N GLN A 531 -1.75 -25.16 -1.57
CA GLN A 531 -2.47 -25.90 -2.61
C GLN A 531 -3.52 -25.04 -3.33
N ARG A 532 -3.50 -23.71 -3.13
CA ARG A 532 -4.52 -22.78 -3.64
C ARG A 532 -3.92 -21.69 -4.50
N ILE A 533 -4.70 -21.23 -5.47
CA ILE A 533 -4.45 -19.99 -6.19
C ILE A 533 -5.02 -18.85 -5.34
N LEU A 534 -4.13 -17.98 -4.86
CA LEU A 534 -4.49 -16.79 -4.07
C LEU A 534 -4.91 -15.63 -4.95
N GLY A 535 -4.49 -15.62 -6.22
CA GLY A 535 -4.79 -14.55 -7.14
C GLY A 535 -4.42 -14.91 -8.57
N LEU A 536 -5.12 -14.26 -9.50
CA LEU A 536 -4.89 -14.34 -10.94
C LEU A 536 -4.86 -12.91 -11.48
N ARG A 537 -3.76 -12.55 -12.17
CA ARG A 537 -3.58 -11.21 -12.72
C ARG A 537 -3.14 -11.27 -14.17
N GLY A 538 -3.77 -10.46 -15.02
CA GLY A 538 -3.33 -10.22 -16.40
C GLY A 538 -2.24 -9.15 -16.46
N THR A 539 -1.24 -9.34 -17.34
CA THR A 539 -0.24 -8.32 -17.66
C THR A 539 0.08 -8.31 -19.15
N PRO A 540 0.30 -7.14 -19.77
CA PRO A 540 0.60 -7.08 -21.20
C PRO A 540 1.97 -7.68 -21.55
N THR A 541 2.92 -7.63 -20.61
CA THR A 541 4.27 -8.17 -20.79
C THR A 541 4.74 -8.77 -19.47
N LEU A 542 5.75 -9.65 -19.50
CA LEU A 542 6.44 -10.06 -18.27
C LEU A 542 7.38 -8.92 -17.85
N PRO A 543 7.22 -8.37 -16.63
CA PRO A 543 8.15 -7.37 -16.14
C PRO A 543 9.54 -8.00 -16.01
N PRO A 544 10.62 -7.24 -16.33
CA PRO A 544 11.96 -7.73 -16.14
C PRO A 544 12.26 -7.88 -14.64
N LEU A 545 13.10 -8.86 -14.31
CA LEU A 545 13.72 -8.90 -12.99
C LEU A 545 14.86 -7.89 -12.95
N ARG A 546 14.80 -6.96 -12.02
CA ARG A 546 15.80 -5.91 -11.87
C ARG A 546 16.93 -6.38 -10.95
N TYR A 547 18.17 -6.35 -11.46
CA TYR A 547 19.37 -6.72 -10.72
C TYR A 547 20.28 -5.51 -10.57
N LEU A 548 20.73 -5.25 -9.35
CA LEU A 548 21.70 -4.19 -9.05
C LEU A 548 23.10 -4.76 -8.86
N PRO A 549 24.14 -4.04 -9.25
CA PRO A 549 25.50 -4.44 -8.97
C PRO A 549 25.75 -4.44 -7.45
N VAL A 550 26.34 -5.52 -6.95
CA VAL A 550 26.78 -5.68 -5.55
C VAL A 550 28.31 -5.85 -5.46
N SER A 551 28.95 -6.09 -6.57
CA SER A 551 30.41 -6.03 -6.76
C SER A 551 30.71 -5.76 -8.23
N ASP A 552 31.98 -5.79 -8.60
CA ASP A 552 32.45 -5.58 -9.98
C ASP A 552 31.94 -6.63 -10.98
N SER A 553 31.55 -7.80 -10.51
CA SER A 553 31.13 -8.93 -11.36
C SER A 553 29.82 -9.57 -10.92
N GLU A 554 29.25 -9.16 -9.77
CA GLU A 554 28.04 -9.75 -9.22
C GLU A 554 26.91 -8.73 -9.18
N PHE A 555 25.72 -9.23 -9.48
CA PHE A 555 24.46 -8.48 -9.43
C PHE A 555 23.45 -9.24 -8.58
N ALA A 556 22.64 -8.55 -7.80
CA ALA A 556 21.59 -9.12 -6.99
C ALA A 556 20.23 -8.51 -7.31
N ALA A 557 19.20 -9.33 -7.27
CA ALA A 557 17.82 -8.93 -7.13
C ALA A 557 17.36 -9.31 -5.73
N PHE A 558 16.59 -8.44 -5.10
CA PHE A 558 16.02 -8.66 -3.78
C PHE A 558 14.52 -8.47 -3.84
N SER A 559 13.77 -9.47 -3.36
CA SER A 559 12.32 -9.42 -3.27
C SER A 559 11.91 -9.38 -1.81
N LEU A 560 11.02 -8.45 -1.48
CA LEU A 560 10.42 -8.33 -0.15
C LEU A 560 9.27 -9.28 0.10
N ASP A 561 8.81 -9.92 -0.94
CA ASP A 561 7.71 -10.86 -0.84
C ASP A 561 8.15 -12.08 0.00
N GLY A 562 8.01 -11.98 1.32
CA GLY A 562 8.35 -13.01 2.31
C GLY A 562 9.86 -13.24 2.51
N ALA A 563 10.34 -13.10 3.71
CA ALA A 563 11.68 -13.46 4.22
C ALA A 563 12.92 -13.02 3.38
N GLY A 564 12.78 -12.14 2.40
CA GLY A 564 13.91 -11.65 1.59
C GLY A 564 14.50 -12.72 0.67
N VAL A 565 13.94 -12.89 -0.52
CA VAL A 565 14.54 -13.79 -1.53
C VAL A 565 15.61 -13.01 -2.29
N GLU A 566 16.85 -13.42 -2.11
CA GLU A 566 17.99 -12.90 -2.85
C GLU A 566 18.31 -13.82 -4.03
N ARG A 567 18.42 -13.23 -5.24
CA ARG A 567 18.88 -13.92 -6.45
C ARG A 567 20.13 -13.26 -6.95
N ARG A 568 21.15 -14.03 -7.28
CA ARG A 568 22.44 -13.51 -7.77
C ARG A 568 22.70 -13.90 -9.21
N LEU A 569 23.33 -13.01 -9.95
CA LEU A 569 23.96 -13.20 -11.24
C LEU A 569 25.44 -12.88 -11.11
N ARG A 570 26.30 -13.72 -11.68
CA ARG A 570 27.72 -13.46 -11.72
C ARG A 570 28.25 -13.56 -13.14
N PHE A 571 28.95 -12.54 -13.59
CA PHE A 571 29.62 -12.52 -14.89
C PHE A 571 31.08 -12.86 -14.68
N VAL A 572 31.56 -13.87 -15.40
CA VAL A 572 32.94 -14.34 -15.32
C VAL A 572 33.51 -14.51 -16.72
N GLU A 573 34.81 -14.38 -16.86
CA GLU A 573 35.52 -14.73 -18.09
C GLU A 573 36.16 -16.09 -17.92
N ARG A 574 35.92 -17.00 -18.88
CA ARG A 574 36.55 -18.32 -18.95
C ARG A 574 36.96 -18.59 -20.39
N ASP A 575 38.21 -18.98 -20.58
CA ASP A 575 38.76 -19.26 -21.89
C ASP A 575 38.55 -18.15 -22.90
N GLY A 576 38.69 -16.85 -22.45
CA GLY A 576 38.50 -15.67 -23.28
C GLY A 576 37.03 -15.42 -23.68
N GLN A 577 36.07 -16.09 -23.04
CA GLN A 577 34.64 -15.92 -23.29
C GLN A 577 33.89 -15.50 -22.02
N ALA A 578 33.01 -14.52 -22.18
CA ALA A 578 32.11 -14.13 -21.12
C ALA A 578 31.07 -15.24 -20.83
N ARG A 579 30.88 -15.56 -19.56
CA ARG A 579 29.87 -16.49 -19.05
C ARG A 579 28.98 -15.78 -18.04
N LEU A 580 27.68 -16.09 -18.08
CA LEU A 580 26.73 -15.69 -17.04
C LEU A 580 26.45 -16.91 -16.17
N VAL A 581 26.77 -16.79 -14.88
CA VAL A 581 26.61 -17.84 -13.87
C VAL A 581 25.36 -17.53 -13.02
N LEU A 582 24.47 -18.50 -12.92
CA LEU A 582 23.19 -18.42 -12.23
C LEU A 582 23.05 -19.63 -11.27
N GLY A 583 22.08 -19.54 -10.37
CA GLY A 583 21.76 -20.61 -9.43
C GLY A 583 22.62 -20.57 -8.17
N PRO A 584 22.40 -21.57 -7.28
CA PRO A 584 23.14 -21.66 -6.02
C PRO A 584 24.61 -22.02 -6.26
N ALA A 585 25.46 -21.63 -5.30
CA ALA A 585 26.91 -21.86 -5.42
C ALA A 585 27.29 -23.36 -5.58
N GLU A 586 26.47 -24.23 -4.99
CA GLU A 586 26.70 -25.71 -5.05
C GLU A 586 26.33 -26.33 -6.40
N SER A 587 25.45 -25.66 -7.17
CA SER A 587 24.96 -26.15 -8.47
C SER A 587 24.78 -25.00 -9.46
N PRO A 588 25.86 -24.30 -9.84
CA PRO A 588 25.74 -23.17 -10.75
C PRO A 588 25.41 -23.64 -12.18
N VAL A 589 24.57 -22.88 -12.85
CA VAL A 589 24.27 -23.05 -14.28
C VAL A 589 25.01 -21.94 -15.04
N GLU A 590 25.76 -22.29 -16.06
CA GLU A 590 26.47 -21.33 -16.90
C GLU A 590 25.76 -21.11 -18.23
N ALA A 591 25.53 -19.86 -18.57
CA ALA A 591 25.02 -19.46 -19.87
C ALA A 591 26.12 -18.78 -20.69
N THR A 592 26.09 -18.99 -22.00
CA THR A 592 27.03 -18.42 -22.96
C THR A 592 26.39 -17.24 -23.69
N LYS A 593 27.14 -16.17 -23.93
CA LYS A 593 26.67 -15.04 -24.71
C LYS A 593 26.47 -15.47 -26.17
N THR A 594 25.27 -15.25 -26.70
CA THR A 594 25.03 -15.45 -28.14
C THR A 594 25.51 -14.24 -28.93
N LYS A 595 26.03 -14.47 -30.12
CA LYS A 595 26.48 -13.42 -31.02
C LYS A 595 25.34 -12.53 -31.49
#